data_605bc0ec64b4c2e33fb88692657767e6
#
_entry.id   605bc0ec64b4c2e33fb88692657767e6
#
_cell.length_a   1.000
_cell.length_b   1.000
_cell.length_c   1.000
_cell.angle_alpha   90.00
_cell.angle_beta   90.00
_cell.angle_gamma   90.00
#
_symmetry.space_group_name_H-M   'P 1'
#
loop_
_entity.id
_entity.type
_entity.pdbx_description
1 polymer ?
#
loop_
_entity_poly.entity_id
_entity_poly.type
_entity_poly.pdbx_seq_one_letter_code
_entity_poly.pdbx_strand_id
1 'polypeptide(L)'
;LPSDPEGGLCREFLLWRRNNVSKPIDQFTWKDIPIGCVVTEAGNAREYRTGDWKSQRPVVETAKCIKCGVCWVFCPDAAIYKNEEGYFLANLDYCKGCGICARECWTGCIKMVEEEK
;
A
#
# COMPACT_ATOMS: atom_id res chain seq x y z
N LEU A 1 -21.06 -10.72 15.38
CA LEU A 1 -20.19 -11.86 15.11
C LEU A 1 -20.55 -12.98 16.07
N PRO A 2 -20.83 -14.21 15.63
CA PRO A 2 -21.13 -15.32 16.52
C PRO A 2 -19.88 -15.67 17.32
N SER A 3 -20.06 -15.79 18.64
CA SER A 3 -19.09 -16.33 19.58
C SER A 3 -18.84 -17.79 19.23
N ASP A 4 -17.63 -18.13 18.82
CA ASP A 4 -17.22 -19.50 18.54
C ASP A 4 -17.21 -20.34 19.81
N PRO A 5 -18.00 -21.41 19.89
CA PRO A 5 -17.79 -22.43 20.90
C PRO A 5 -16.72 -23.39 20.39
N GLU A 6 -15.60 -23.43 21.08
CA GLU A 6 -14.62 -24.52 21.09
C GLU A 6 -14.23 -25.13 19.70
N GLY A 7 -13.58 -24.35 18.85
CA GLY A 7 -13.15 -24.84 17.56
C GLY A 7 -11.65 -25.08 17.49
N GLY A 8 -11.22 -26.32 17.60
CA GLY A 8 -9.80 -26.72 17.39
C GLY A 8 -9.22 -26.30 16.05
N LEU A 9 -10.03 -26.19 15.01
CA LEU A 9 -9.60 -25.78 13.66
C LEU A 9 -9.05 -24.34 13.62
N CYS A 10 -9.68 -23.43 14.35
CA CYS A 10 -9.26 -22.02 14.37
C CYS A 10 -7.92 -21.83 15.10
N ARG A 11 -7.70 -22.67 16.11
CA ARG A 11 -6.46 -22.66 16.89
C ARG A 11 -5.28 -23.26 16.12
N GLU A 12 -5.49 -24.31 15.35
CA GLU A 12 -4.48 -24.88 14.44
C GLU A 12 -4.17 -23.95 13.29
N PHE A 13 -5.19 -23.27 12.73
CA PHE A 13 -5.01 -22.26 11.69
C PHE A 13 -4.23 -21.04 12.20
N LEU A 14 -4.47 -20.60 13.44
CA LEU A 14 -3.72 -19.52 14.08
C LEU A 14 -2.29 -19.94 14.44
N LEU A 15 -2.08 -21.19 14.84
CA LEU A 15 -0.75 -21.76 15.10
C LEU A 15 0.02 -21.94 13.80
N TRP A 16 -0.63 -22.39 12.73
CA TRP A 16 -0.04 -22.48 11.41
C TRP A 16 0.36 -21.09 10.89
N ARG A 17 -0.48 -20.08 11.11
CA ARG A 17 -0.21 -18.68 10.79
C ARG A 17 1.00 -18.13 11.56
N ARG A 18 1.15 -18.47 12.85
CA ARG A 18 2.30 -18.04 13.67
C ARG A 18 3.61 -18.68 13.24
N ASN A 19 3.58 -19.89 12.71
CA ASN A 19 4.77 -20.63 12.31
C ASN A 19 5.19 -20.36 10.86
N ASN A 20 4.30 -19.80 10.03
CA ASN A 20 4.56 -19.47 8.62
C ASN A 20 4.73 -17.98 8.34
N VAL A 21 4.74 -17.13 9.38
CA VAL A 21 5.06 -15.72 9.21
C VAL A 21 6.54 -15.60 8.87
N SER A 22 6.78 -15.37 7.57
CA SER A 22 8.00 -14.81 7.00
C SER A 22 9.31 -15.39 7.53
N LYS A 23 9.60 -16.63 7.12
CA LYS A 23 11.01 -17.02 7.01
C LYS A 23 11.70 -16.07 6.04
N PRO A 24 12.93 -15.63 6.33
CA PRO A 24 13.74 -14.91 5.35
C PRO A 24 13.81 -15.70 4.05
N ILE A 25 13.81 -14.99 2.91
CA ILE A 25 13.74 -15.62 1.58
C ILE A 25 14.88 -16.63 1.32
N ASP A 26 16.02 -16.41 1.94
CA ASP A 26 17.20 -17.28 1.91
C ASP A 26 17.00 -18.64 2.64
N GLN A 27 16.02 -18.71 3.54
CA GLN A 27 15.67 -19.93 4.27
C GLN A 27 14.42 -20.61 3.73
N PHE A 28 13.81 -20.07 2.67
CA PHE A 28 12.63 -20.64 2.05
C PHE A 28 13.00 -21.86 1.20
N THR A 29 12.32 -22.98 1.46
CA THR A 29 12.44 -24.21 0.66
C THR A 29 11.13 -24.49 -0.07
N TRP A 30 11.16 -25.34 -1.09
CA TRP A 30 9.95 -25.74 -1.80
C TRP A 30 8.88 -26.41 -0.91
N LYS A 31 9.30 -26.94 0.25
CA LYS A 31 8.40 -27.56 1.24
C LYS A 31 7.64 -26.54 2.07
N ASP A 32 8.14 -25.32 2.14
CA ASP A 32 7.52 -24.21 2.88
C ASP A 32 6.44 -23.50 2.05
N ILE A 33 6.40 -23.78 0.73
CA ILE A 33 5.43 -23.16 -0.18
C ILE A 33 4.09 -23.89 -0.09
N PRO A 34 2.97 -23.21 0.19
CA PRO A 34 1.64 -23.80 0.15
C PRO A 34 1.33 -24.40 -1.21
N ILE A 35 0.55 -25.50 -1.23
CA ILE A 35 0.12 -26.14 -2.47
C ILE A 35 -0.59 -25.11 -3.36
N GLY A 36 -0.14 -25.02 -4.61
CA GLY A 36 -0.66 -24.03 -5.56
C GLY A 36 -0.07 -22.63 -5.43
N CYS A 37 0.98 -22.44 -4.62
CA CYS A 37 1.64 -21.14 -4.40
C CYS A 37 0.66 -20.04 -3.94
N VAL A 38 -0.34 -20.42 -3.16
CA VAL A 38 -1.37 -19.52 -2.67
C VAL A 38 -0.85 -18.72 -1.46
N VAL A 39 -1.01 -17.42 -1.49
CA VAL A 39 -0.76 -16.57 -0.34
C VAL A 39 -1.99 -16.60 0.57
N THR A 40 -1.81 -17.10 1.78
CA THR A 40 -2.92 -17.30 2.75
C THR A 40 -3.08 -16.14 3.72
N GLU A 41 -2.14 -15.21 3.75
CA GLU A 41 -2.19 -14.04 4.63
C GLU A 41 -3.10 -12.97 4.02
N ALA A 42 -4.24 -12.73 4.66
CA ALA A 42 -5.17 -11.70 4.23
C ALA A 42 -4.58 -10.31 4.43
N GLY A 43 -4.61 -9.48 3.38
CA GLY A 43 -4.17 -8.09 3.43
C GLY A 43 -2.65 -7.88 3.46
N ASN A 44 -1.85 -8.90 3.13
CA ASN A 44 -0.39 -8.81 3.11
C ASN A 44 0.17 -7.79 2.10
N ALA A 45 -0.64 -7.35 1.14
CA ALA A 45 -0.27 -6.28 0.21
C ALA A 45 0.14 -4.97 0.93
N ARG A 46 -0.29 -4.77 2.17
CA ARG A 46 0.14 -3.63 2.99
C ARG A 46 1.62 -3.65 3.34
N GLU A 47 2.22 -4.82 3.41
CA GLU A 47 3.64 -5.01 3.75
C GLU A 47 4.52 -4.86 2.52
N TYR A 48 3.94 -5.01 1.33
CA TYR A 48 4.66 -4.91 0.07
C TYR A 48 4.72 -3.47 -0.43
N ARG A 49 5.78 -2.75 -0.04
CA ARG A 49 6.01 -1.34 -0.35
C ARG A 49 6.57 -1.21 -1.76
N THR A 50 5.68 -1.05 -2.73
CA THR A 50 6.03 -0.98 -4.16
C THR A 50 6.40 0.43 -4.64
N GLY A 51 6.50 1.39 -3.73
CA GLY A 51 6.86 2.77 -4.05
C GLY A 51 8.26 2.94 -4.65
N ASP A 52 9.17 2.00 -4.44
CA ASP A 52 10.53 2.04 -5.00
C ASP A 52 10.55 1.90 -6.53
N TRP A 53 9.45 1.50 -7.15
CA TRP A 53 9.34 1.35 -8.60
C TRP A 53 9.20 2.67 -9.35
N LYS A 54 8.95 3.78 -8.62
CA LYS A 54 8.80 5.10 -9.22
C LYS A 54 10.14 5.69 -9.67
N SER A 55 10.12 6.44 -10.74
CA SER A 55 11.23 7.31 -11.18
C SER A 55 10.99 8.78 -10.82
N GLN A 56 9.72 9.14 -10.58
CA GLN A 56 9.30 10.48 -10.22
C GLN A 56 8.34 10.43 -9.03
N ARG A 57 8.30 11.49 -8.24
CA ARG A 57 7.37 11.63 -7.12
C ARG A 57 6.54 12.91 -7.22
N PRO A 58 5.27 12.89 -6.79
CA PRO A 58 4.46 14.09 -6.70
C PRO A 58 4.84 14.91 -5.46
N VAL A 59 5.03 16.20 -5.65
CA VAL A 59 5.23 17.17 -4.57
C VAL A 59 4.05 18.13 -4.61
N VAL A 60 3.35 18.26 -3.49
CA VAL A 60 2.15 19.11 -3.37
C VAL A 60 2.53 20.46 -2.79
N GLU A 61 2.21 21.52 -3.51
CA GLU A 61 2.34 22.91 -3.05
C GLU A 61 1.05 23.29 -2.30
N THR A 62 1.09 23.20 -0.98
CA THR A 62 -0.10 23.37 -0.13
C THR A 62 -0.73 24.76 -0.25
N ALA A 63 0.08 25.79 -0.54
CA ALA A 63 -0.40 27.16 -0.71
C ALA A 63 -1.41 27.34 -1.86
N LYS A 64 -1.31 26.50 -2.90
CA LYS A 64 -2.21 26.53 -4.05
C LYS A 64 -3.32 25.47 -3.98
N CYS A 65 -3.24 24.57 -3.01
CA CYS A 65 -4.16 23.45 -2.90
C CYS A 65 -5.51 23.91 -2.33
N ILE A 66 -6.60 23.66 -3.07
CA ILE A 66 -7.98 23.95 -2.64
C ILE A 66 -8.64 22.79 -1.91
N LYS A 67 -7.91 21.72 -1.60
CA LYS A 67 -8.41 20.54 -0.86
C LYS A 67 -9.59 19.83 -1.52
N CYS A 68 -9.67 19.84 -2.86
CA CYS A 68 -10.80 19.29 -3.62
C CYS A 68 -10.85 17.76 -3.65
N GLY A 69 -9.75 17.06 -3.38
CA GLY A 69 -9.69 15.61 -3.33
C GLY A 69 -9.64 14.90 -4.70
N VAL A 70 -9.61 15.62 -5.80
CA VAL A 70 -9.56 15.04 -7.16
C VAL A 70 -8.35 14.11 -7.32
N CYS A 71 -7.18 14.51 -6.82
CA CYS A 71 -5.98 13.68 -6.85
C CYS A 71 -6.15 12.35 -6.10
N TRP A 72 -6.92 12.34 -5.02
CA TRP A 72 -7.24 11.13 -4.26
C TRP A 72 -8.16 10.19 -5.05
N VAL A 73 -9.20 10.74 -5.69
CA VAL A 73 -10.18 9.96 -6.48
C VAL A 73 -9.52 9.26 -7.67
N PHE A 74 -8.60 9.94 -8.34
CA PHE A 74 -7.95 9.42 -9.55
C PHE A 74 -6.67 8.61 -9.28
N CYS A 75 -6.25 8.44 -8.04
CA CYS A 75 -5.06 7.65 -7.73
C CYS A 75 -5.31 6.15 -7.94
N PRO A 76 -4.66 5.48 -8.91
CA PRO A 76 -4.90 4.07 -9.21
C PRO A 76 -4.46 3.13 -8.09
N ASP A 77 -3.45 3.52 -7.31
CA ASP A 77 -2.92 2.73 -6.19
C ASP A 77 -3.52 3.11 -4.83
N ALA A 78 -4.51 4.02 -4.80
CA ALA A 78 -5.03 4.59 -3.56
C ALA A 78 -3.92 5.11 -2.61
N ALA A 79 -2.81 5.56 -3.18
CA ALA A 79 -1.62 6.00 -2.45
C ALA A 79 -1.71 7.46 -1.97
N ILE A 80 -2.84 8.12 -2.14
CA ILE A 80 -3.05 9.48 -1.63
C ILE A 80 -3.94 9.42 -0.40
N TYR A 81 -3.53 10.09 0.64
CA TYR A 81 -4.25 10.18 1.90
C TYR A 81 -4.51 11.64 2.28
N LYS A 82 -5.52 11.86 3.12
CA LYS A 82 -5.83 13.16 3.69
C LYS A 82 -5.13 13.32 5.02
N ASN A 83 -4.34 14.39 5.18
CA ASN A 83 -3.72 14.71 6.46
C ASN A 83 -4.71 15.42 7.42
N GLU A 84 -4.27 15.69 8.65
CA GLU A 84 -5.08 16.35 9.69
C GLU A 84 -5.52 17.76 9.29
N GLU A 85 -4.71 18.46 8.52
CA GLU A 85 -5.01 19.80 8.00
C GLU A 85 -5.97 19.79 6.80
N GLY A 86 -6.33 18.61 6.31
CA GLY A 86 -7.25 18.42 5.19
C GLY A 86 -6.59 18.43 3.81
N TYR A 87 -5.27 18.48 3.71
CA TYR A 87 -4.54 18.35 2.44
C TYR A 87 -4.40 16.89 2.02
N PHE A 88 -4.36 16.68 0.72
CA PHE A 88 -4.16 15.37 0.13
C PHE A 88 -2.70 15.19 -0.26
N LEU A 89 -2.03 14.24 0.38
CA LEU A 89 -0.60 13.97 0.22
C LEU A 89 -0.38 12.55 -0.29
N ALA A 90 0.70 12.33 -1.06
CA ALA A 90 1.05 11.02 -1.55
C ALA A 90 1.84 10.22 -0.51
N ASN A 91 1.39 8.99 -0.25
CA ASN A 91 2.18 8.00 0.48
C ASN A 91 3.21 7.39 -0.49
N LEU A 92 4.46 7.76 -0.30
CA LEU A 92 5.55 7.36 -1.19
C LEU A 92 5.91 5.89 -1.08
N ASP A 93 5.50 5.19 -0.03
CA ASP A 93 5.68 3.74 0.12
C ASP A 93 4.93 2.93 -0.96
N TYR A 94 3.84 3.49 -1.49
CA TYR A 94 3.00 2.82 -2.49
C TYR A 94 2.85 3.59 -3.79
N CYS A 95 3.14 4.88 -3.80
CA CYS A 95 3.02 5.73 -4.99
C CYS A 95 3.95 5.26 -6.11
N LYS A 96 3.41 5.08 -7.33
CA LYS A 96 4.17 4.67 -8.52
C LYS A 96 4.68 5.83 -9.35
N GLY A 97 4.42 7.09 -8.96
CA GLY A 97 4.84 8.25 -9.73
C GLY A 97 4.19 8.38 -11.10
N CYS A 98 2.97 7.87 -11.28
CA CYS A 98 2.28 7.84 -12.57
C CYS A 98 1.90 9.22 -13.13
N GLY A 99 1.90 10.27 -12.29
CA GLY A 99 1.61 11.64 -12.69
C GLY A 99 0.14 11.99 -12.89
N ILE A 100 -0.80 11.04 -12.73
CA ILE A 100 -2.24 11.30 -12.90
C ILE A 100 -2.71 12.40 -11.96
N CYS A 101 -2.33 12.36 -10.69
CA CYS A 101 -2.71 13.37 -9.70
C CYS A 101 -2.23 14.78 -10.08
N ALA A 102 -1.05 14.91 -10.68
CA ALA A 102 -0.53 16.18 -11.17
C ALA A 102 -1.28 16.66 -12.40
N ARG A 103 -1.65 15.74 -13.30
CA ARG A 103 -2.40 16.05 -14.53
C ARG A 103 -3.82 16.51 -14.24
N GLU A 104 -4.50 15.83 -13.31
CA GLU A 104 -5.89 16.09 -12.95
C GLU A 104 -6.05 17.23 -11.91
N CYS A 105 -4.97 17.79 -11.41
CA CYS A 105 -5.03 18.88 -10.44
C CYS A 105 -5.50 20.18 -11.10
N TRP A 106 -6.67 20.65 -10.76
CA TRP A 106 -7.26 21.86 -11.33
C TRP A 106 -6.47 23.14 -11.06
N THR A 107 -5.79 23.18 -9.91
CA THR A 107 -4.96 24.35 -9.52
C THR A 107 -3.50 24.18 -9.94
N GLY A 108 -3.12 23.01 -10.47
CA GLY A 108 -1.74 22.74 -10.82
C GLY A 108 -0.77 22.77 -9.61
N CYS A 109 -1.28 22.49 -8.41
CA CYS A 109 -0.47 22.54 -7.18
C CYS A 109 0.44 21.31 -7.02
N ILE A 110 0.31 20.29 -7.86
CA ILE A 110 1.12 19.07 -7.79
C ILE A 110 2.14 19.09 -8.91
N LYS A 111 3.41 18.99 -8.55
CA LYS A 111 4.53 18.90 -9.50
C LYS A 111 5.19 17.53 -9.37
N MET A 112 5.57 16.96 -10.52
CA MET A 112 6.39 15.75 -10.55
C MET A 112 7.85 16.14 -10.47
N VAL A 113 8.58 15.53 -9.55
CA VAL A 113 10.01 15.72 -9.33
C VAL A 113 10.69 14.37 -9.48
N GLU A 114 11.85 14.35 -10.14
CA GLU A 114 12.64 13.12 -10.28
C GLU A 114 13.10 12.61 -8.92
N GLU A 115 13.10 11.29 -8.75
CA GLU A 115 13.61 10.64 -7.56
C GLU A 115 15.13 10.53 -7.69
N GLU A 116 15.87 11.19 -6.81
CA GLU A 116 17.31 10.97 -6.68
C GLU A 116 17.53 9.60 -5.99
N LYS A 117 18.10 8.65 -6.72
CA LYS A 117 18.46 7.32 -6.21
C LYS A 117 19.91 7.29 -5.80
#